data_649ebbf535d4e556d948cc1980e879f5
#
_entry.id   649ebbf535d4e556d948cc1980e879f5
#
_cell.length_a   1.000
_cell.length_b   1.000
_cell.length_c   1.000
_cell.angle_alpha   90.00
_cell.angle_beta   90.00
_cell.angle_gamma   90.00
#
_symmetry.space_group_name_H-M   'P 1'
#
loop_
_entity.id
_entity.type
_entity.pdbx_description
1 polymer ?
#
loop_
_entity_poly.entity_id
_entity_poly.type
_entity_poly.pdbx_seq_one_letter_code
_entity_poly.pdbx_strand_id
1 'polypeptide(L)'
;MISIARSVPVSAVLAGDPLTLGPEVVSAEELLRRCGLESVVPAGFLSLAPGVALVHALPVETGGIELRWLHLPHAPAIIPGKAPVHTALLLTAPVSELGRAVRVVARLTACLRDAGCVDATRSATTREALVRTLSRVEANAGESPLPSAVLLALLGSTPTGLTASEAARRLAACGANRLERIAGRPLLLRLADQFTSFFAVLLWVGGAFAFPAGLPELGWAIFGVIVINGVFSFLQEYRAERAVEALQELLPREITVLRDGEERRVPAADLVPGDVGLLEEGDQVPADGQLLRAAGLRVDQSALTGESHPVFKLPDIGDERENVPITERHELLFAGTAAVAGSGTFVVRATGMHTEIGGIARLTQAVVEEPSPLQREMVRVTRIVTMLAVGFGAGFFVLGVATRALPVGEGFLFALGVIVANVPEGLLPTLTLALALGVQRMARHRSVMKRLSAVETLGATTAICTDKTGTLTENRMTARSVWCSGRSWVPEDPGPEPPRAAAELLEAAVLASLATA
;
A
#
# COMPACT_ATOMS: atom_id res chain seq x y z
N MET A 1 6.72 7.07 13.99
CA MET A 1 5.69 6.03 13.79
C MET A 1 4.65 6.58 12.81
N ILE A 2 4.71 6.15 11.59
CA ILE A 2 3.73 6.52 10.56
C ILE A 2 2.61 5.50 10.69
N SER A 3 1.40 5.94 11.04
CA SER A 3 0.19 5.11 10.91
C SER A 3 -0.01 4.84 9.41
N ILE A 4 0.42 3.70 8.95
CA ILE A 4 0.76 3.42 7.54
C ILE A 4 -0.47 3.16 6.68
N ALA A 5 -1.62 2.89 7.25
CA ALA A 5 -2.87 2.87 6.50
C ALA A 5 -3.87 3.77 7.21
N ARG A 6 -4.34 4.81 6.56
CA ARG A 6 -5.54 5.51 7.02
C ARG A 6 -6.69 4.52 6.93
N SER A 7 -6.91 3.78 8.03
CA SER A 7 -8.09 2.96 8.21
C SER A 7 -9.31 3.86 8.05
N VAL A 8 -10.32 3.36 7.38
CA VAL A 8 -11.58 4.10 7.23
C VAL A 8 -12.15 4.33 8.62
N PRO A 9 -12.35 5.57 9.06
CA PRO A 9 -12.94 5.82 10.35
C PRO A 9 -14.39 5.30 10.40
N VAL A 10 -14.79 4.74 11.54
CA VAL A 10 -16.17 4.24 11.76
C VAL A 10 -17.18 5.33 11.46
N SER A 11 -16.88 6.56 11.87
CA SER A 11 -17.70 7.74 11.61
C SER A 11 -17.94 8.03 10.13
N ALA A 12 -17.01 7.66 9.23
CA ALA A 12 -17.14 7.89 7.80
C ALA A 12 -18.10 6.91 7.10
N VAL A 13 -18.31 5.73 7.67
CA VAL A 13 -19.20 4.70 7.10
C VAL A 13 -20.59 4.70 7.72
N LEU A 14 -20.83 5.55 8.70
CA LEU A 14 -22.13 5.67 9.36
C LEU A 14 -23.16 6.28 8.39
N ALA A 15 -24.23 5.55 8.08
CA ALA A 15 -25.26 5.95 7.13
C ALA A 15 -26.56 6.35 7.85
N GLY A 16 -26.97 7.61 7.64
CA GLY A 16 -28.27 8.12 8.13
C GLY A 16 -28.38 8.26 9.65
N ASP A 17 -29.55 8.69 10.08
CA ASP A 17 -29.91 8.78 11.50
C ASP A 17 -30.28 7.39 12.07
N PRO A 18 -30.14 7.19 13.40
CA PRO A 18 -30.55 5.96 14.04
C PRO A 18 -32.03 5.65 13.80
N LEU A 19 -32.32 4.43 13.35
CA LEU A 19 -33.70 3.95 13.14
C LEU A 19 -34.18 3.26 14.42
N THR A 20 -35.35 3.65 14.89
CA THR A 20 -36.02 2.95 16.00
C THR A 20 -36.96 1.89 15.46
N LEU A 21 -36.72 0.63 15.81
CA LEU A 21 -37.54 -0.50 15.39
C LEU A 21 -38.52 -0.91 16.51
N GLY A 22 -39.71 -1.38 16.10
CA GLY A 22 -40.73 -1.84 17.05
C GLY A 22 -40.36 -3.14 17.77
N PRO A 23 -41.17 -3.56 18.78
CA PRO A 23 -40.86 -4.68 19.67
C PRO A 23 -40.89 -6.06 19.02
N GLU A 24 -41.31 -6.15 17.75
CA GLU A 24 -41.51 -7.42 17.03
C GLU A 24 -40.21 -7.96 16.37
N VAL A 25 -39.07 -7.25 16.49
CA VAL A 25 -37.82 -7.72 15.91
C VAL A 25 -37.17 -8.75 16.84
N VAL A 26 -37.33 -10.02 16.49
CA VAL A 26 -36.82 -11.17 17.26
C VAL A 26 -35.74 -11.96 16.50
N SER A 27 -35.48 -11.65 15.24
CA SER A 27 -34.47 -12.33 14.41
C SER A 27 -33.72 -11.38 13.50
N ALA A 28 -32.53 -11.82 13.04
CA ALA A 28 -31.74 -11.08 12.06
C ALA A 28 -32.43 -10.96 10.70
N GLU A 29 -33.21 -11.97 10.30
CA GLU A 29 -34.00 -11.96 9.07
C GLU A 29 -35.07 -10.88 9.10
N GLU A 30 -35.82 -10.78 10.20
CA GLU A 30 -36.84 -9.75 10.40
C GLU A 30 -36.23 -8.34 10.38
N LEU A 31 -35.05 -8.20 10.97
CA LEU A 31 -34.31 -6.94 10.96
C LEU A 31 -33.90 -6.54 9.53
N LEU A 32 -33.36 -7.47 8.75
CA LEU A 32 -32.99 -7.23 7.35
C LEU A 32 -34.19 -6.89 6.49
N ARG A 33 -35.31 -7.59 6.66
CA ARG A 33 -36.55 -7.33 5.95
C ARG A 33 -37.05 -5.89 6.19
N ARG A 34 -37.03 -5.43 7.43
CA ARG A 34 -37.43 -4.05 7.78
C ARG A 34 -36.46 -2.99 7.26
N CYS A 35 -35.19 -3.36 7.01
CA CYS A 35 -34.23 -2.50 6.37
C CYS A 35 -34.25 -2.56 4.83
N GLY A 36 -35.17 -3.32 4.22
CA GLY A 36 -35.28 -3.45 2.77
C GLY A 36 -34.23 -4.37 2.14
N LEU A 37 -33.67 -5.30 2.92
CA LEU A 37 -32.62 -6.23 2.49
C LEU A 37 -33.11 -7.68 2.48
N GLU A 38 -34.31 -7.91 1.93
CA GLU A 38 -35.00 -9.21 1.96
C GLU A 38 -34.28 -10.34 1.21
N SER A 39 -33.42 -9.99 0.24
CA SER A 39 -32.65 -10.96 -0.57
C SER A 39 -31.35 -11.40 0.07
N VAL A 40 -30.99 -10.86 1.22
CA VAL A 40 -29.71 -11.14 1.89
C VAL A 40 -29.91 -12.15 3.00
N VAL A 41 -29.09 -13.20 2.99
CA VAL A 41 -29.08 -14.21 4.08
C VAL A 41 -28.27 -13.66 5.24
N PRO A 42 -28.88 -13.44 6.44
CA PRO A 42 -28.14 -12.95 7.58
C PRO A 42 -27.25 -14.06 8.18
N ALA A 43 -26.04 -13.70 8.60
CA ALA A 43 -25.19 -14.63 9.36
C ALA A 43 -25.54 -14.68 10.87
N GLY A 44 -26.64 -14.02 11.28
CA GLY A 44 -27.07 -13.93 12.67
C GLY A 44 -26.58 -12.66 13.38
N PHE A 45 -26.81 -12.63 14.68
CA PHE A 45 -26.34 -11.54 15.55
C PHE A 45 -24.99 -11.88 16.18
N LEU A 46 -24.02 -10.96 16.06
CA LEU A 46 -22.73 -11.04 16.72
C LEU A 46 -22.68 -10.04 17.88
N SER A 47 -22.40 -10.49 19.08
CA SER A 47 -22.25 -9.59 20.24
C SER A 47 -20.93 -8.84 20.16
N LEU A 48 -20.98 -7.50 20.12
CA LEU A 48 -19.79 -6.64 20.14
C LEU A 48 -19.50 -6.09 21.53
N ALA A 49 -20.55 -5.77 22.30
CA ALA A 49 -20.49 -5.27 23.66
C ALA A 49 -21.80 -5.65 24.40
N PRO A 50 -21.86 -5.53 25.73
CA PRO A 50 -23.09 -5.75 26.48
C PRO A 50 -24.24 -4.88 25.93
N GLY A 51 -25.29 -5.53 25.41
CA GLY A 51 -26.45 -4.86 24.84
C GLY A 51 -26.26 -4.30 23.42
N VAL A 52 -25.13 -4.49 22.78
CA VAL A 52 -24.85 -4.07 21.41
C VAL A 52 -24.54 -5.29 20.54
N ALA A 53 -25.28 -5.46 19.48
CA ALA A 53 -25.09 -6.56 18.53
C ALA A 53 -24.79 -6.03 17.12
N LEU A 54 -24.01 -6.77 16.36
CA LEU A 54 -23.77 -6.57 14.95
C LEU A 54 -24.58 -7.58 14.15
N VAL A 55 -25.28 -7.10 13.15
CA VAL A 55 -25.86 -7.92 12.07
C VAL A 55 -25.10 -7.55 10.82
N HIS A 56 -24.51 -8.51 10.16
CA HIS A 56 -23.85 -8.26 8.89
C HIS A 56 -24.62 -8.92 7.76
N ALA A 57 -24.82 -8.16 6.71
CA ALA A 57 -25.42 -8.56 5.46
C ALA A 57 -24.32 -8.52 4.39
N LEU A 58 -23.55 -9.59 4.27
CA LEU A 58 -22.40 -9.68 3.38
C LEU A 58 -22.51 -10.92 2.50
N PRO A 59 -22.16 -10.83 1.22
CA PRO A 59 -21.90 -9.63 0.42
C PRO A 59 -23.17 -9.01 -0.14
N VAL A 60 -23.24 -7.69 -0.24
CA VAL A 60 -24.34 -6.95 -0.87
C VAL A 60 -23.79 -6.20 -2.08
N GLU A 61 -24.55 -6.12 -3.16
CA GLU A 61 -24.25 -5.26 -4.31
C GLU A 61 -24.56 -3.79 -3.95
N THR A 62 -23.70 -3.20 -3.10
CA THR A 62 -23.79 -1.79 -2.70
C THR A 62 -22.57 -1.03 -3.20
N GLY A 63 -22.68 0.30 -3.28
CA GLY A 63 -21.61 1.18 -3.74
C GLY A 63 -20.43 1.34 -2.77
N GLY A 64 -20.53 0.79 -1.54
CA GLY A 64 -19.49 0.91 -0.52
C GLY A 64 -19.89 0.29 0.81
N ILE A 65 -19.05 0.50 1.84
CA ILE A 65 -19.32 0.06 3.20
C ILE A 65 -20.32 1.00 3.84
N GLU A 66 -21.44 0.47 4.35
CA GLU A 66 -22.44 1.22 5.12
C GLU A 66 -22.66 0.56 6.47
N LEU A 67 -22.70 1.39 7.52
CA LEU A 67 -23.05 1.00 8.88
C LEU A 67 -24.32 1.75 9.30
N ARG A 68 -25.41 1.02 9.50
CA ARG A 68 -26.67 1.58 9.98
C ARG A 68 -26.86 1.28 11.46
N TRP A 69 -27.34 2.26 12.19
CA TRP A 69 -27.57 2.20 13.63
C TRP A 69 -29.06 2.00 13.91
N LEU A 70 -29.39 0.96 14.68
CA LEU A 70 -30.76 0.55 14.93
C LEU A 70 -31.01 0.47 16.43
N HIS A 71 -32.01 1.20 16.94
CA HIS A 71 -32.47 1.11 18.31
C HIS A 71 -33.55 0.06 18.48
N LEU A 72 -33.41 -0.76 19.51
CA LEU A 72 -34.34 -1.81 19.92
C LEU A 72 -34.90 -1.47 21.30
N PRO A 73 -35.96 -0.65 21.43
CA PRO A 73 -36.40 -0.10 22.70
C PRO A 73 -36.89 -1.17 23.69
N HIS A 74 -37.26 -2.35 23.24
CA HIS A 74 -37.74 -3.46 24.07
C HIS A 74 -36.69 -4.56 24.29
N ALA A 75 -35.44 -4.29 24.02
CA ALA A 75 -34.26 -5.11 24.36
C ALA A 75 -34.51 -6.64 24.30
N PRO A 76 -34.79 -7.23 23.12
CA PRO A 76 -35.06 -8.64 23.01
C PRO A 76 -33.81 -9.48 23.33
N ALA A 77 -34.00 -10.66 23.95
CA ALA A 77 -32.91 -11.63 24.18
C ALA A 77 -32.59 -12.39 22.87
N ILE A 78 -32.01 -11.67 21.89
CA ILE A 78 -31.74 -12.19 20.55
C ILE A 78 -30.57 -13.17 20.52
N ILE A 79 -29.59 -12.99 21.43
CA ILE A 79 -28.40 -13.83 21.52
C ILE A 79 -28.50 -14.68 22.80
N PRO A 80 -28.61 -16.02 22.69
CA PRO A 80 -28.70 -16.88 23.86
C PRO A 80 -27.50 -16.71 24.82
N GLY A 81 -27.80 -16.56 26.12
CA GLY A 81 -26.78 -16.42 27.17
C GLY A 81 -26.05 -15.07 27.20
N LYS A 82 -26.48 -14.07 26.43
CA LYS A 82 -25.95 -12.71 26.45
C LYS A 82 -26.96 -11.70 27.00
N ALA A 83 -26.48 -10.51 27.35
CA ALA A 83 -27.32 -9.41 27.78
C ALA A 83 -28.37 -9.04 26.70
N PRO A 84 -29.57 -8.56 27.08
CA PRO A 84 -30.57 -8.09 26.14
C PRO A 84 -30.00 -7.02 25.20
N VAL A 85 -30.29 -7.13 23.91
CA VAL A 85 -29.76 -6.23 22.87
C VAL A 85 -30.65 -5.01 22.74
N HIS A 86 -30.14 -3.83 23.09
CA HIS A 86 -30.84 -2.55 22.93
C HIS A 86 -30.43 -1.79 21.67
N THR A 87 -29.29 -2.15 21.08
CA THR A 87 -28.75 -1.53 19.87
C THR A 87 -28.26 -2.61 18.91
N ALA A 88 -28.77 -2.58 17.69
CA ALA A 88 -28.22 -3.41 16.62
C ALA A 88 -27.54 -2.54 15.57
N LEU A 89 -26.40 -3.01 15.09
CA LEU A 89 -25.63 -2.39 14.05
C LEU A 89 -25.74 -3.24 12.80
N LEU A 90 -26.25 -2.67 11.72
CA LEU A 90 -26.32 -3.36 10.44
C LEU A 90 -25.17 -2.91 9.55
N LEU A 91 -24.26 -3.85 9.27
CA LEU A 91 -23.14 -3.63 8.36
C LEU A 91 -23.43 -4.25 6.99
N THR A 92 -23.34 -3.42 5.97
CA THR A 92 -23.38 -3.86 4.57
C THR A 92 -22.09 -3.48 3.87
N ALA A 93 -21.55 -4.39 3.06
CA ALA A 93 -20.36 -4.11 2.25
C ALA A 93 -20.32 -4.99 1.01
N PRO A 94 -19.79 -4.49 -0.12
CA PRO A 94 -19.52 -5.31 -1.29
C PRO A 94 -18.36 -6.28 -1.02
N VAL A 95 -18.26 -7.34 -1.78
CA VAL A 95 -17.20 -8.37 -1.66
C VAL A 95 -15.80 -7.75 -1.73
N SER A 96 -15.61 -6.78 -2.63
CA SER A 96 -14.34 -6.06 -2.81
C SER A 96 -13.86 -5.27 -1.57
N GLU A 97 -14.77 -4.93 -0.67
CA GLU A 97 -14.49 -4.13 0.52
C GLU A 97 -14.50 -4.95 1.83
N LEU A 98 -14.58 -6.30 1.76
CA LEU A 98 -14.66 -7.18 2.94
C LEU A 98 -13.51 -6.95 3.92
N GLY A 99 -12.27 -6.83 3.43
CA GLY A 99 -11.11 -6.57 4.29
C GLY A 99 -11.20 -5.23 5.03
N ARG A 100 -11.78 -4.21 4.40
CA ARG A 100 -12.03 -2.90 5.03
C ARG A 100 -13.18 -2.97 6.03
N ALA A 101 -14.23 -3.72 5.71
CA ALA A 101 -15.36 -3.95 6.61
C ALA A 101 -14.91 -4.63 7.92
N VAL A 102 -14.03 -5.62 7.85
CA VAL A 102 -13.42 -6.26 9.03
C VAL A 102 -12.68 -5.24 9.91
N ARG A 103 -11.92 -4.32 9.33
CA ARG A 103 -11.23 -3.26 10.08
C ARG A 103 -12.20 -2.29 10.73
N VAL A 104 -13.28 -1.93 10.05
CA VAL A 104 -14.35 -1.08 10.62
C VAL A 104 -14.96 -1.75 11.85
N VAL A 105 -15.24 -3.05 11.79
CA VAL A 105 -15.79 -3.80 12.95
C VAL A 105 -14.76 -3.89 14.08
N ALA A 106 -13.50 -4.16 13.78
CA ALA A 106 -12.43 -4.22 14.79
C ALA A 106 -12.28 -2.87 15.53
N ARG A 107 -12.35 -1.75 14.82
CA ARG A 107 -12.35 -0.40 15.41
C ARG A 107 -13.62 -0.11 16.21
N LEU A 108 -14.77 -0.45 15.64
CA LEU A 108 -16.04 -0.30 16.34
C LEU A 108 -16.04 -1.08 17.64
N THR A 109 -15.52 -2.31 17.65
CA THR A 109 -15.38 -3.12 18.86
C THR A 109 -14.47 -2.44 19.88
N ALA A 110 -13.37 -1.83 19.45
CA ALA A 110 -12.50 -1.05 20.33
C ALA A 110 -13.22 0.18 20.92
N CYS A 111 -13.99 0.91 20.11
CA CYS A 111 -14.78 2.05 20.60
C CYS A 111 -15.85 1.63 21.61
N LEU A 112 -16.50 0.50 21.39
CA LEU A 112 -17.59 -0.02 22.24
C LEU A 112 -17.10 -0.65 23.57
N ARG A 113 -15.81 -0.76 23.80
CA ARG A 113 -15.24 -1.09 25.12
C ARG A 113 -15.33 0.08 26.10
N ASP A 114 -15.40 1.31 25.61
CA ASP A 114 -15.66 2.49 26.43
C ASP A 114 -17.13 2.53 26.85
N ALA A 115 -17.37 2.48 28.17
CA ALA A 115 -18.74 2.46 28.71
C ALA A 115 -19.53 3.72 28.32
N GLY A 116 -18.87 4.88 28.28
CA GLY A 116 -19.49 6.13 27.82
C GLY A 116 -19.89 6.07 26.35
N CYS A 117 -19.12 5.36 25.52
CA CYS A 117 -19.48 5.12 24.13
C CYS A 117 -20.73 4.21 24.03
N VAL A 118 -20.80 3.13 24.80
CA VAL A 118 -21.98 2.24 24.83
C VAL A 118 -23.23 3.00 25.27
N ASP A 119 -23.14 3.80 26.32
CA ASP A 119 -24.29 4.60 26.80
C ASP A 119 -24.72 5.65 25.79
N ALA A 120 -23.76 6.29 25.11
CA ALA A 120 -24.06 7.22 24.03
C ALA A 120 -24.75 6.54 22.83
N THR A 121 -24.38 5.29 22.51
CA THR A 121 -25.04 4.52 21.44
C THR A 121 -26.50 4.24 21.77
N ARG A 122 -26.82 4.06 23.05
CA ARG A 122 -28.18 3.81 23.53
C ARG A 122 -29.06 5.07 23.45
N SER A 123 -28.50 6.23 23.68
CA SER A 123 -29.22 7.50 23.82
C SER A 123 -29.19 8.39 22.59
N ALA A 124 -28.32 8.12 21.61
CA ALA A 124 -28.17 8.94 20.43
C ALA A 124 -29.40 8.83 19.50
N THR A 125 -30.00 9.97 19.17
CA THR A 125 -31.14 10.09 18.25
C THR A 125 -30.77 10.63 16.89
N THR A 126 -29.55 11.15 16.71
CA THR A 126 -29.07 11.70 15.46
C THR A 126 -27.70 11.13 15.07
N ARG A 127 -27.43 11.10 13.77
CA ARG A 127 -26.13 10.69 13.21
C ARG A 127 -24.98 11.56 13.75
N GLU A 128 -25.18 12.88 13.86
CA GLU A 128 -24.16 13.82 14.34
C GLU A 128 -23.76 13.54 15.80
N ALA A 129 -24.70 13.10 16.63
CA ALA A 129 -24.39 12.74 18.03
C ALA A 129 -23.52 11.48 18.08
N LEU A 130 -23.84 10.46 17.29
CA LEU A 130 -23.04 9.24 17.17
C LEU A 130 -21.64 9.54 16.60
N VAL A 131 -21.56 10.29 15.49
CA VAL A 131 -20.27 10.67 14.89
C VAL A 131 -19.38 11.40 15.88
N ARG A 132 -19.91 12.37 16.63
CA ARG A 132 -19.12 13.10 17.65
C ARG A 132 -18.57 12.17 18.73
N THR A 133 -19.38 11.24 19.21
CA THR A 133 -18.96 10.30 20.25
C THR A 133 -17.91 9.33 19.70
N LEU A 134 -18.19 8.71 18.57
CA LEU A 134 -17.26 7.77 17.94
C LEU A 134 -15.93 8.44 17.58
N SER A 135 -15.94 9.62 16.97
CA SER A 135 -14.71 10.32 16.58
C SER A 135 -13.83 10.69 17.79
N ARG A 136 -14.44 10.97 18.94
CA ARG A 136 -13.70 11.27 20.18
C ARG A 136 -12.97 10.02 20.70
N VAL A 137 -13.66 8.88 20.73
CA VAL A 137 -13.10 7.63 21.25
C VAL A 137 -12.16 7.02 20.23
N GLU A 138 -12.52 7.06 18.95
CA GLU A 138 -11.74 6.49 17.83
C GLU A 138 -10.36 7.13 17.66
N ALA A 139 -10.20 8.42 18.03
CA ALA A 139 -8.90 9.09 17.97
C ALA A 139 -7.85 8.43 18.87
N ASN A 140 -8.29 7.77 19.96
CA ASN A 140 -7.44 7.10 20.94
C ASN A 140 -7.57 5.57 20.91
N ALA A 141 -8.57 5.03 20.21
CA ALA A 141 -8.80 3.59 20.10
C ALA A 141 -8.06 3.01 18.91
N GLY A 142 -7.23 2.00 19.16
CA GLY A 142 -6.67 1.15 18.09
C GLY A 142 -7.74 0.21 17.47
N GLU A 143 -7.29 -0.75 16.67
CA GLU A 143 -8.16 -1.86 16.27
C GLU A 143 -8.20 -2.92 17.37
N SER A 144 -9.36 -3.40 17.76
CA SER A 144 -9.50 -4.51 18.72
C SER A 144 -9.33 -5.86 18.01
N PRO A 145 -8.67 -6.84 18.63
CA PRO A 145 -8.66 -8.19 18.07
C PRO A 145 -10.10 -8.71 17.99
N LEU A 146 -10.45 -9.32 16.86
CA LEU A 146 -11.74 -9.97 16.67
C LEU A 146 -11.60 -11.46 16.99
N PRO A 147 -12.50 -12.05 17.78
CA PRO A 147 -12.55 -13.50 17.96
C PRO A 147 -12.66 -14.21 16.61
N SER A 148 -11.95 -15.33 16.44
CA SER A 148 -11.91 -16.07 15.17
C SER A 148 -13.30 -16.44 14.63
N ALA A 149 -14.24 -16.78 15.52
CA ALA A 149 -15.62 -17.08 15.11
C ALA A 149 -16.35 -15.85 14.53
N VAL A 150 -16.15 -14.67 15.11
CA VAL A 150 -16.71 -13.41 14.62
C VAL A 150 -16.09 -13.05 13.26
N LEU A 151 -14.78 -13.20 13.14
CA LEU A 151 -14.07 -12.92 11.89
C LEU A 151 -14.50 -13.83 10.76
N LEU A 152 -14.58 -15.15 11.00
CA LEU A 152 -15.05 -16.12 10.00
C LEU A 152 -16.48 -15.81 9.58
N ALA A 153 -17.36 -15.50 10.52
CA ALA A 153 -18.73 -15.10 10.21
C ALA A 153 -18.77 -13.83 9.35
N LEU A 154 -18.00 -12.77 9.72
CA LEU A 154 -17.90 -11.54 8.93
C LEU A 154 -17.40 -11.79 7.51
N LEU A 155 -16.44 -12.68 7.35
CA LEU A 155 -15.90 -13.04 6.03
C LEU A 155 -16.80 -14.06 5.28
N GLY A 156 -17.88 -14.53 5.88
CA GLY A 156 -18.72 -15.58 5.29
C GLY A 156 -17.91 -16.83 4.98
N SER A 157 -17.01 -17.20 5.88
CA SER A 157 -16.09 -18.33 5.75
C SER A 157 -16.31 -19.34 6.89
N THR A 158 -15.71 -20.50 6.76
CA THR A 158 -15.74 -21.55 7.78
C THR A 158 -14.32 -21.99 8.13
N PRO A 159 -14.09 -22.69 9.24
CA PRO A 159 -12.77 -23.27 9.53
C PRO A 159 -12.26 -24.26 8.48
N THR A 160 -13.16 -24.80 7.64
CA THR A 160 -12.86 -25.70 6.51
C THR A 160 -12.67 -24.93 5.19
N GLY A 161 -12.69 -23.61 5.23
CA GLY A 161 -12.47 -22.72 4.10
C GLY A 161 -13.75 -22.37 3.31
N LEU A 162 -13.55 -21.70 2.19
CA LEU A 162 -14.59 -21.35 1.23
C LEU A 162 -14.85 -22.51 0.27
N THR A 163 -16.03 -22.50 -0.37
CA THR A 163 -16.23 -23.36 -1.55
C THR A 163 -15.44 -22.81 -2.75
N ALA A 164 -15.02 -23.69 -3.66
CA ALA A 164 -14.30 -23.27 -4.87
C ALA A 164 -15.12 -22.27 -5.72
N SER A 165 -16.44 -22.45 -5.79
CA SER A 165 -17.35 -21.53 -6.50
C SER A 165 -17.41 -20.15 -5.86
N GLU A 166 -17.46 -20.07 -4.53
CA GLU A 166 -17.47 -18.81 -3.80
C GLU A 166 -16.10 -18.09 -3.94
N ALA A 167 -14.99 -18.83 -3.84
CA ALA A 167 -13.67 -18.26 -4.06
C ALA A 167 -13.52 -17.67 -5.48
N ALA A 168 -14.00 -18.36 -6.51
CA ALA A 168 -14.00 -17.85 -7.89
C ALA A 168 -14.86 -16.59 -8.04
N ARG A 169 -16.05 -16.56 -7.43
CA ARG A 169 -16.92 -15.37 -7.43
C ARG A 169 -16.25 -14.18 -6.76
N ARG A 170 -15.59 -14.41 -5.61
CA ARG A 170 -14.83 -13.36 -4.89
C ARG A 170 -13.63 -12.86 -5.68
N LEU A 171 -12.90 -13.75 -6.32
CA LEU A 171 -11.77 -13.38 -7.18
C LEU A 171 -12.21 -12.46 -8.33
N ALA A 172 -13.34 -12.76 -8.96
CA ALA A 172 -13.91 -11.90 -10.00
C ALA A 172 -14.31 -10.51 -9.48
N ALA A 173 -14.77 -10.42 -8.22
CA ALA A 173 -15.20 -9.16 -7.61
C ALA A 173 -14.04 -8.34 -6.98
N CYS A 174 -13.09 -9.02 -6.32
CA CYS A 174 -11.97 -8.36 -5.62
C CYS A 174 -10.76 -8.09 -6.52
N GLY A 175 -10.65 -8.80 -7.66
CA GLY A 175 -9.43 -8.84 -8.46
C GLY A 175 -8.34 -9.74 -7.86
N ALA A 176 -7.23 -9.88 -8.58
CA ALA A 176 -6.13 -10.72 -8.18
C ALA A 176 -5.37 -10.13 -6.98
N ASN A 177 -4.85 -11.01 -6.10
CA ASN A 177 -3.98 -10.63 -4.99
C ASN A 177 -2.61 -10.20 -5.51
N ARG A 178 -2.52 -8.97 -6.01
CA ARG A 178 -1.29 -8.37 -6.54
C ARG A 178 -1.17 -6.93 -6.06
N LEU A 179 0.06 -6.50 -5.88
CA LEU A 179 0.34 -5.08 -5.66
C LEU A 179 0.24 -4.38 -7.02
N GLU A 180 -0.85 -3.66 -7.23
CA GLU A 180 -1.04 -2.89 -8.46
C GLU A 180 -0.07 -1.72 -8.49
N ARG A 181 0.58 -1.53 -9.63
CA ARG A 181 1.26 -0.27 -9.92
C ARG A 181 0.20 0.74 -10.33
N ILE A 182 0.29 1.97 -9.83
CA ILE A 182 -0.49 3.05 -10.44
C ILE A 182 -0.10 3.07 -11.92
N ALA A 183 -1.07 2.75 -12.76
CA ALA A 183 -0.87 2.72 -14.20
C ALA A 183 -0.23 4.04 -14.63
N GLY A 184 0.99 3.96 -15.13
CA GLY A 184 1.65 5.11 -15.73
C GLY A 184 0.76 5.69 -16.84
N ARG A 185 0.97 6.97 -17.19
CA ARG A 185 0.25 7.58 -18.31
C ARG A 185 0.31 6.68 -19.55
N PRO A 186 -0.80 6.52 -20.30
CA PRO A 186 -0.81 5.71 -21.51
C PRO A 186 0.34 6.07 -22.45
N LEU A 187 0.98 5.08 -23.05
CA LEU A 187 2.15 5.26 -23.92
C LEU A 187 1.91 6.28 -25.04
N LEU A 188 0.67 6.31 -25.60
CA LEU A 188 0.28 7.28 -26.62
C LEU A 188 0.27 8.72 -26.11
N LEU A 189 -0.18 8.96 -24.88
CA LEU A 189 -0.15 10.30 -24.29
C LEU A 189 1.29 10.75 -23.99
N ARG A 190 2.16 9.84 -23.54
CA ARG A 190 3.59 10.12 -23.34
C ARG A 190 4.29 10.44 -24.65
N LEU A 191 3.96 9.71 -25.72
CA LEU A 191 4.44 10.04 -27.06
C LEU A 191 3.93 11.42 -27.49
N ALA A 192 2.65 11.73 -27.28
CA ALA A 192 2.07 13.03 -27.61
C ALA A 192 2.72 14.19 -26.83
N ASP A 193 3.09 13.97 -25.56
CA ASP A 193 3.77 14.98 -24.73
C ASP A 193 5.10 15.44 -25.37
N GLN A 194 5.80 14.56 -26.11
CA GLN A 194 7.04 14.91 -26.83
C GLN A 194 6.79 15.90 -27.97
N PHE A 195 5.60 15.87 -28.58
CA PHE A 195 5.21 16.76 -29.69
C PHE A 195 4.56 18.06 -29.22
N THR A 196 4.21 18.18 -27.96
CA THR A 196 3.58 19.35 -27.33
C THR A 196 4.54 20.16 -26.46
N SER A 197 5.81 19.74 -26.37
CA SER A 197 6.85 20.52 -25.68
C SER A 197 6.93 21.93 -26.29
N PHE A 198 7.32 22.92 -25.46
CA PHE A 198 7.47 24.29 -25.93
C PHE A 198 8.30 24.41 -27.21
N PHE A 199 9.37 23.62 -27.30
CA PHE A 199 10.25 23.56 -28.45
C PHE A 199 9.57 22.94 -29.68
N ALA A 200 8.87 21.83 -29.51
CA ALA A 200 8.13 21.20 -30.60
C ALA A 200 7.07 22.17 -31.15
N VAL A 201 6.35 22.90 -30.27
CA VAL A 201 5.37 23.92 -30.71
C VAL A 201 6.04 25.04 -31.51
N LEU A 202 7.22 25.51 -31.08
CA LEU A 202 7.99 26.52 -31.82
C LEU A 202 8.37 26.04 -33.23
N LEU A 203 8.84 24.80 -33.34
CA LEU A 203 9.16 24.17 -34.65
C LEU A 203 7.90 23.95 -35.49
N TRP A 204 6.76 23.54 -34.89
CA TRP A 204 5.49 23.44 -35.61
C TRP A 204 5.08 24.78 -36.22
N VAL A 205 5.17 25.87 -35.45
CA VAL A 205 4.88 27.22 -35.94
C VAL A 205 5.84 27.61 -37.07
N GLY A 206 7.14 27.37 -36.88
CA GLY A 206 8.15 27.70 -37.88
C GLY A 206 8.01 26.91 -39.18
N GLY A 207 7.77 25.60 -39.08
CA GLY A 207 7.51 24.74 -40.22
C GLY A 207 6.24 25.17 -40.97
N ALA A 208 5.17 25.52 -40.26
CA ALA A 208 3.94 26.04 -40.87
C ALA A 208 4.17 27.36 -41.60
N PHE A 209 4.98 28.27 -41.05
CA PHE A 209 5.30 29.55 -41.69
C PHE A 209 6.20 29.44 -42.91
N ALA A 210 6.97 28.37 -43.05
CA ALA A 210 7.81 28.13 -44.23
C ALA A 210 6.99 27.99 -45.51
N PHE A 211 5.75 27.47 -45.44
CA PHE A 211 4.89 27.31 -46.63
C PHE A 211 4.47 28.64 -47.27
N PRO A 212 3.86 29.59 -46.53
CA PRO A 212 3.53 30.90 -47.12
C PRO A 212 4.77 31.75 -47.47
N ALA A 213 5.94 31.45 -46.87
CA ALA A 213 7.21 32.06 -47.22
C ALA A 213 7.79 31.56 -48.55
N GLY A 214 7.13 30.58 -49.23
CA GLY A 214 7.58 30.02 -50.50
C GLY A 214 8.67 28.96 -50.40
N LEU A 215 8.88 28.40 -49.17
CA LEU A 215 9.91 27.39 -48.88
C LEU A 215 9.27 26.10 -48.36
N PRO A 216 8.42 25.40 -49.10
CA PRO A 216 7.70 24.21 -48.65
C PRO A 216 8.65 23.05 -48.29
N GLU A 217 9.80 22.92 -48.98
CA GLU A 217 10.80 21.91 -48.71
C GLU A 217 11.38 22.04 -47.28
N LEU A 218 11.65 23.28 -46.85
CA LEU A 218 12.10 23.58 -45.48
C LEU A 218 11.01 23.26 -44.44
N GLY A 219 9.74 23.55 -44.77
CA GLY A 219 8.60 23.21 -43.88
C GLY A 219 8.52 21.70 -43.62
N TRP A 220 8.60 20.91 -44.67
CA TRP A 220 8.61 19.44 -44.56
C TRP A 220 9.84 18.91 -43.83
N ALA A 221 11.02 19.52 -44.06
CA ALA A 221 12.25 19.15 -43.33
C ALA A 221 12.11 19.39 -41.83
N ILE A 222 11.55 20.54 -41.41
CA ILE A 222 11.30 20.86 -40.01
C ILE A 222 10.32 19.87 -39.37
N PHE A 223 9.22 19.53 -40.06
CA PHE A 223 8.26 18.52 -39.58
C PHE A 223 8.90 17.14 -39.44
N GLY A 224 9.77 16.75 -40.36
CA GLY A 224 10.57 15.54 -40.26
C GLY A 224 11.45 15.51 -39.00
N VAL A 225 12.12 16.62 -38.71
CA VAL A 225 12.96 16.74 -37.52
C VAL A 225 12.13 16.62 -36.24
N ILE A 226 10.93 17.22 -36.15
CA ILE A 226 10.03 17.10 -35.00
C ILE A 226 9.67 15.63 -34.76
N VAL A 227 9.30 14.91 -35.84
CA VAL A 227 8.92 13.49 -35.73
C VAL A 227 10.12 12.64 -35.25
N ILE A 228 11.29 12.83 -35.85
CA ILE A 228 12.50 12.09 -35.49
C ILE A 228 12.87 12.34 -34.02
N ASN A 229 12.91 13.60 -33.57
CA ASN A 229 13.25 13.96 -32.20
C ASN A 229 12.22 13.44 -31.21
N GLY A 230 10.93 13.58 -31.50
CA GLY A 230 9.86 13.08 -30.64
C GLY A 230 9.91 11.57 -30.43
N VAL A 231 10.09 10.82 -31.51
CA VAL A 231 10.24 9.37 -31.45
C VAL A 231 11.53 8.96 -30.70
N PHE A 232 12.63 9.64 -30.98
CA PHE A 232 13.91 9.36 -30.31
C PHE A 232 13.86 9.60 -28.81
N SER A 233 13.31 10.73 -28.38
CA SER A 233 13.12 11.06 -26.97
C SER A 233 12.21 10.05 -26.26
N PHE A 234 11.10 9.67 -26.90
CA PHE A 234 10.21 8.63 -26.39
C PHE A 234 10.91 7.28 -26.21
N LEU A 235 11.70 6.85 -27.20
CA LEU A 235 12.43 5.58 -27.13
C LEU A 235 13.48 5.58 -26.00
N GLN A 236 14.17 6.70 -25.78
CA GLN A 236 15.12 6.83 -24.67
C GLN A 236 14.44 6.76 -23.31
N GLU A 237 13.34 7.49 -23.12
CA GLU A 237 12.55 7.46 -21.88
C GLU A 237 12.02 6.05 -21.60
N TYR A 238 11.45 5.39 -22.61
CA TYR A 238 10.92 4.04 -22.50
C TYR A 238 11.99 2.99 -22.12
N ARG A 239 13.21 3.11 -22.68
CA ARG A 239 14.32 2.22 -22.31
C ARG A 239 14.82 2.44 -20.90
N ALA A 240 14.86 3.68 -20.43
CA ALA A 240 15.27 4.01 -19.07
C ALA A 240 14.32 3.42 -18.02
N GLU A 241 13.01 3.47 -18.26
CA GLU A 241 12.00 2.88 -17.36
C GLU A 241 12.11 1.35 -17.26
N ARG A 242 12.25 0.65 -18.38
CA ARG A 242 12.35 -0.81 -18.38
C ARG A 242 13.57 -1.36 -17.62
N ALA A 243 14.65 -0.62 -17.57
CA ALA A 243 15.83 -1.03 -16.81
C ALA A 243 15.59 -1.08 -15.30
N VAL A 244 14.61 -0.34 -14.79
CA VAL A 244 14.21 -0.31 -13.37
C VAL A 244 13.18 -1.41 -13.04
N GLU A 245 12.42 -1.86 -14.01
CA GLU A 245 11.30 -2.83 -13.83
C GLU A 245 11.71 -4.24 -13.46
N ALA A 246 12.91 -4.67 -13.81
CA ALA A 246 13.37 -6.07 -13.68
C ALA A 246 13.61 -6.54 -12.21
N LEU A 247 13.39 -5.69 -11.20
CA LEU A 247 13.82 -5.93 -9.80
C LEU A 247 12.69 -6.20 -8.79
N GLN A 248 11.43 -6.43 -9.22
CA GLN A 248 10.30 -6.45 -8.28
C GLN A 248 9.40 -7.69 -8.39
N GLU A 249 9.86 -8.84 -7.90
CA GLU A 249 8.99 -9.98 -7.56
C GLU A 249 9.18 -10.34 -6.07
N LEU A 250 8.30 -9.85 -5.19
CA LEU A 250 8.39 -10.04 -3.73
C LEU A 250 7.28 -10.94 -3.13
N LEU A 251 6.31 -11.44 -3.91
CA LEU A 251 5.26 -12.31 -3.39
C LEU A 251 5.49 -13.77 -3.81
N PRO A 252 5.15 -14.75 -2.93
CA PRO A 252 5.25 -16.16 -3.27
C PRO A 252 4.37 -16.49 -4.47
N ARG A 253 4.77 -17.51 -5.23
CA ARG A 253 4.01 -17.91 -6.43
C ARG A 253 2.78 -18.73 -6.10
N GLU A 254 2.83 -19.56 -5.06
CA GLU A 254 1.78 -20.50 -4.66
C GLU A 254 1.63 -20.57 -3.14
N ILE A 255 0.45 -20.97 -2.68
CA ILE A 255 0.13 -21.25 -1.28
C ILE A 255 -0.85 -22.42 -1.19
N THR A 256 -0.81 -23.17 -0.08
CA THR A 256 -1.81 -24.19 0.25
C THR A 256 -2.98 -23.55 0.99
N VAL A 257 -4.20 -23.80 0.52
CA VAL A 257 -5.45 -23.32 1.13
C VAL A 257 -6.42 -24.46 1.36
N LEU A 258 -7.33 -24.29 2.32
CA LEU A 258 -8.50 -25.16 2.48
C LEU A 258 -9.64 -24.60 1.64
N ARG A 259 -10.11 -25.37 0.66
CA ARG A 259 -11.34 -25.10 -0.11
C ARG A 259 -12.15 -26.38 -0.25
N ASP A 260 -13.45 -26.26 -0.08
CA ASP A 260 -14.36 -27.42 -0.02
C ASP A 260 -14.00 -28.46 1.08
N GLY A 261 -13.27 -28.02 2.13
CA GLY A 261 -12.75 -28.91 3.18
C GLY A 261 -11.48 -29.68 2.83
N GLU A 262 -10.92 -29.47 1.63
CA GLU A 262 -9.70 -30.14 1.14
C GLU A 262 -8.55 -29.15 0.99
N GLU A 263 -7.32 -29.63 1.23
CA GLU A 263 -6.11 -28.87 0.96
C GLU A 263 -5.87 -28.78 -0.55
N ARG A 264 -5.74 -27.54 -1.03
CA ARG A 264 -5.45 -27.28 -2.44
C ARG A 264 -4.32 -26.27 -2.58
N ARG A 265 -3.40 -26.53 -3.48
CA ARG A 265 -2.35 -25.59 -3.84
C ARG A 265 -2.88 -24.65 -4.91
N VAL A 266 -2.86 -23.34 -4.63
CA VAL A 266 -3.38 -22.31 -5.53
C VAL A 266 -2.32 -21.24 -5.77
N PRO A 267 -2.34 -20.55 -6.91
CA PRO A 267 -1.53 -19.36 -7.11
C PRO A 267 -1.86 -18.32 -6.03
N ALA A 268 -0.85 -17.72 -5.43
CA ALA A 268 -1.06 -16.68 -4.42
C ALA A 268 -1.86 -15.49 -4.96
N ALA A 269 -1.82 -15.26 -6.28
CA ALA A 269 -2.64 -14.26 -6.96
C ALA A 269 -4.14 -14.54 -6.90
N ASP A 270 -4.55 -15.79 -6.69
CA ASP A 270 -5.94 -16.23 -6.67
C ASP A 270 -6.54 -16.30 -5.25
N LEU A 271 -5.78 -15.82 -4.26
CA LEU A 271 -6.28 -15.67 -2.89
C LEU A 271 -7.33 -14.58 -2.80
N VAL A 272 -8.35 -14.86 -2.00
CA VAL A 272 -9.45 -13.93 -1.74
C VAL A 272 -9.71 -13.79 -0.23
N PRO A 273 -10.28 -12.67 0.23
CA PRO A 273 -10.72 -12.53 1.61
C PRO A 273 -11.71 -13.65 2.00
N GLY A 274 -11.41 -14.33 3.12
CA GLY A 274 -12.15 -15.50 3.59
C GLY A 274 -11.52 -16.85 3.24
N ASP A 275 -10.52 -16.92 2.36
CA ASP A 275 -9.73 -18.15 2.20
C ASP A 275 -9.03 -18.52 3.50
N VAL A 276 -8.94 -19.81 3.78
CA VAL A 276 -8.18 -20.35 4.90
C VAL A 276 -6.85 -20.92 4.36
N GLY A 277 -5.76 -20.23 4.70
CA GLY A 277 -4.41 -20.62 4.27
C GLY A 277 -3.67 -21.44 5.33
N LEU A 278 -2.81 -22.32 4.87
CA LEU A 278 -1.85 -23.04 5.70
C LEU A 278 -0.46 -22.46 5.47
N LEU A 279 0.28 -22.32 6.56
CA LEU A 279 1.67 -21.88 6.57
C LEU A 279 2.54 -22.91 7.25
N GLU A 280 3.68 -23.19 6.65
CA GLU A 280 4.75 -24.01 7.18
C GLU A 280 6.06 -23.21 7.25
N GLU A 281 7.03 -23.75 7.95
CA GLU A 281 8.37 -23.16 8.02
C GLU A 281 8.97 -23.00 6.61
N GLY A 282 9.46 -21.79 6.30
CA GLY A 282 9.99 -21.41 5.00
C GLY A 282 8.97 -20.72 4.09
N ASP A 283 7.69 -20.76 4.40
CA ASP A 283 6.66 -20.12 3.59
C ASP A 283 6.65 -18.61 3.78
N GLN A 284 6.38 -17.90 2.69
CA GLN A 284 6.06 -16.49 2.72
C GLN A 284 4.55 -16.27 2.84
N VAL A 285 4.17 -15.29 3.65
CA VAL A 285 2.77 -14.88 3.82
C VAL A 285 2.32 -14.06 2.60
N PRO A 286 1.35 -14.55 1.81
CA PRO A 286 0.98 -13.90 0.55
C PRO A 286 -0.06 -12.79 0.68
N ALA A 287 -0.78 -12.74 1.81
CA ALA A 287 -1.87 -11.80 2.06
C ALA A 287 -1.98 -11.52 3.56
N ASP A 288 -2.61 -10.40 3.94
CA ASP A 288 -2.87 -10.15 5.35
C ASP A 288 -3.93 -11.11 5.89
N GLY A 289 -3.65 -11.71 7.03
CA GLY A 289 -4.51 -12.70 7.64
C GLY A 289 -4.58 -12.60 9.15
N GLN A 290 -5.48 -13.40 9.72
CA GLN A 290 -5.54 -13.63 11.17
C GLN A 290 -5.44 -15.12 11.44
N LEU A 291 -4.60 -15.48 12.39
CA LEU A 291 -4.39 -16.86 12.81
C LEU A 291 -5.65 -17.47 13.41
N LEU A 292 -5.96 -18.68 12.98
CA LEU A 292 -6.98 -19.53 13.56
C LEU A 292 -6.34 -20.57 14.48
N ARG A 293 -5.17 -21.10 14.09
CA ARG A 293 -4.36 -22.06 14.85
C ARG A 293 -2.88 -21.78 14.60
N ALA A 294 -2.05 -22.05 15.61
CA ALA A 294 -0.59 -21.97 15.47
C ALA A 294 0.07 -23.04 16.34
N ALA A 295 1.16 -23.60 15.85
CA ALA A 295 2.02 -24.55 16.56
C ALA A 295 3.46 -24.04 16.46
N GLY A 296 3.90 -23.28 17.49
CA GLY A 296 5.25 -22.74 17.56
C GLY A 296 5.60 -21.74 16.45
N LEU A 297 4.60 -21.14 15.79
CA LEU A 297 4.80 -20.27 14.63
C LEU A 297 5.59 -19.01 15.01
N ARG A 298 6.68 -18.77 14.31
CA ARG A 298 7.47 -17.52 14.36
C ARG A 298 7.56 -16.93 12.97
N VAL A 299 7.34 -15.63 12.87
CA VAL A 299 7.29 -14.91 11.60
C VAL A 299 8.32 -13.79 11.59
N ASP A 300 9.18 -13.77 10.59
CA ASP A 300 10.05 -12.64 10.30
C ASP A 300 9.24 -11.53 9.64
N GLN A 301 9.16 -10.40 10.34
CA GLN A 301 8.44 -9.20 9.90
C GLN A 301 9.39 -8.04 9.57
N SER A 302 10.68 -8.33 9.40
CA SER A 302 11.71 -7.29 9.15
C SER A 302 11.39 -6.42 7.94
N ALA A 303 10.78 -6.98 6.91
CA ALA A 303 10.35 -6.23 5.73
C ALA A 303 9.29 -5.14 6.02
N LEU A 304 8.52 -5.30 7.11
CA LEU A 304 7.46 -4.38 7.51
C LEU A 304 7.85 -3.47 8.68
N THR A 305 8.54 -4.05 9.68
CA THR A 305 8.88 -3.37 10.93
C THR A 305 10.33 -2.87 10.98
N GLY A 306 11.20 -3.41 10.14
CA GLY A 306 12.65 -3.22 10.21
C GLY A 306 13.34 -3.99 11.36
N GLU A 307 12.59 -4.74 12.17
CA GLU A 307 13.15 -5.51 13.29
C GLU A 307 13.51 -6.93 12.86
N SER A 308 14.73 -7.36 13.14
CA SER A 308 15.28 -8.67 12.72
C SER A 308 14.86 -9.85 13.58
N HIS A 309 14.20 -9.60 14.71
CA HIS A 309 13.71 -10.68 15.56
C HIS A 309 12.39 -11.25 15.05
N PRO A 310 12.31 -12.58 14.81
CA PRO A 310 11.05 -13.22 14.49
C PRO A 310 10.05 -13.08 15.63
N VAL A 311 8.84 -12.65 15.29
CA VAL A 311 7.73 -12.46 16.23
C VAL A 311 7.02 -13.80 16.44
N PHE A 312 6.83 -14.19 17.69
CA PHE A 312 6.03 -15.35 18.04
C PHE A 312 4.55 -15.06 17.79
N LYS A 313 3.86 -15.95 17.08
CA LYS A 313 2.48 -15.78 16.66
C LYS A 313 1.54 -16.74 17.37
N LEU A 314 0.42 -16.20 17.88
CA LEU A 314 -0.61 -16.92 18.62
C LEU A 314 -2.00 -16.54 18.11
N PRO A 315 -2.94 -17.50 17.97
CA PRO A 315 -4.26 -17.25 17.35
C PRO A 315 -5.22 -16.44 18.23
N ASP A 316 -5.06 -16.47 19.54
CA ASP A 316 -5.94 -15.77 20.47
C ASP A 316 -5.14 -15.34 21.70
N ILE A 317 -4.99 -14.04 21.86
CA ILE A 317 -4.40 -13.43 23.06
C ILE A 317 -5.48 -12.55 23.62
N GLY A 318 -6.21 -13.06 24.63
CA GLY A 318 -7.30 -12.35 25.29
C GLY A 318 -7.05 -10.84 25.52
N ASP A 319 -7.98 -10.16 26.12
CA ASP A 319 -8.13 -8.69 26.25
C ASP A 319 -6.94 -7.86 26.78
N GLU A 320 -5.79 -8.45 27.07
CA GLU A 320 -4.72 -7.80 27.85
C GLU A 320 -3.81 -6.82 27.07
N ARG A 321 -3.98 -6.66 25.73
CA ARG A 321 -3.09 -5.80 24.91
C ARG A 321 -3.82 -4.75 24.09
N GLU A 322 -4.49 -3.82 24.75
CA GLU A 322 -5.38 -2.84 24.09
C GLU A 322 -4.69 -1.77 23.22
N ASN A 323 -3.40 -1.48 23.42
CA ASN A 323 -2.70 -0.38 22.73
C ASN A 323 -1.44 -0.83 21.98
N VAL A 324 -1.39 -2.09 21.54
CA VAL A 324 -0.25 -2.60 20.77
C VAL A 324 -0.38 -2.16 19.31
N PRO A 325 0.68 -1.61 18.70
CA PRO A 325 0.69 -1.33 17.27
C PRO A 325 0.28 -2.56 16.46
N ILE A 326 -0.42 -2.35 15.34
CA ILE A 326 -0.95 -3.44 14.52
C ILE A 326 0.13 -4.43 14.08
N THR A 327 1.34 -3.94 13.84
CA THR A 327 2.50 -4.75 13.44
C THR A 327 3.07 -5.63 14.55
N GLU A 328 2.80 -5.30 15.83
CA GLU A 328 3.24 -6.06 16.99
C GLU A 328 2.21 -7.08 17.49
N ARG A 329 1.05 -7.14 16.83
CA ARG A 329 -0.02 -8.08 17.17
C ARG A 329 0.35 -9.50 16.82
N HIS A 330 0.16 -10.38 17.78
CA HIS A 330 0.55 -11.80 17.65
C HIS A 330 -0.42 -12.63 16.81
N GLU A 331 -1.69 -12.25 16.77
CA GLU A 331 -2.74 -12.94 16.00
C GLU A 331 -2.74 -12.57 14.52
N LEU A 332 -2.05 -11.49 14.12
CA LEU A 332 -2.05 -11.02 12.73
C LEU A 332 -0.82 -11.48 11.96
N LEU A 333 -1.07 -11.82 10.71
CA LEU A 333 -0.06 -12.10 9.70
C LEU A 333 -0.14 -11.02 8.61
N PHE A 334 1.01 -10.63 8.08
CA PHE A 334 1.11 -9.57 7.09
C PHE A 334 1.75 -10.07 5.79
N ALA A 335 1.22 -9.63 4.67
CA ALA A 335 1.79 -9.94 3.35
C ALA A 335 3.27 -9.57 3.28
N GLY A 336 4.07 -10.39 2.60
CA GLY A 336 5.51 -10.16 2.42
C GLY A 336 6.39 -10.53 3.62
N THR A 337 5.83 -11.05 4.71
CA THR A 337 6.55 -11.62 5.85
C THR A 337 6.80 -13.11 5.65
N ALA A 338 7.69 -13.73 6.41
CA ALA A 338 8.06 -15.14 6.24
C ALA A 338 7.94 -15.95 7.53
N ALA A 339 7.38 -17.16 7.45
CA ALA A 339 7.37 -18.12 8.54
C ALA A 339 8.77 -18.72 8.69
N VAL A 340 9.44 -18.48 9.80
CA VAL A 340 10.82 -18.95 10.05
C VAL A 340 10.87 -20.15 10.98
N ALA A 341 9.76 -20.49 11.63
CA ALA A 341 9.62 -21.69 12.45
C ALA A 341 8.14 -22.01 12.69
N GLY A 342 7.83 -23.30 12.88
CA GLY A 342 6.50 -23.78 13.23
C GLY A 342 5.51 -23.78 12.07
N SER A 343 4.23 -23.91 12.40
CA SER A 343 3.15 -23.94 11.42
C SER A 343 1.91 -23.21 11.92
N GLY A 344 1.02 -22.82 11.00
CA GLY A 344 -0.21 -22.16 11.36
C GLY A 344 -1.28 -22.24 10.29
N THR A 345 -2.52 -22.11 10.74
CA THR A 345 -3.69 -21.93 9.86
C THR A 345 -4.24 -20.53 10.08
N PHE A 346 -4.52 -19.80 9.01
CA PHE A 346 -4.99 -18.43 9.10
C PHE A 346 -6.12 -18.17 8.09
N VAL A 347 -6.98 -17.20 8.40
CA VAL A 347 -7.97 -16.71 7.44
C VAL A 347 -7.48 -15.42 6.81
N VAL A 348 -7.60 -15.33 5.48
CA VAL A 348 -7.23 -14.14 4.71
C VAL A 348 -8.22 -13.00 5.02
N ARG A 349 -7.70 -11.87 5.49
CA ARG A 349 -8.48 -10.64 5.80
C ARG A 349 -8.45 -9.64 4.65
N ALA A 350 -7.30 -9.46 4.03
CA ALA A 350 -7.10 -8.49 2.96
C ALA A 350 -6.07 -8.98 1.94
N THR A 351 -6.27 -8.60 0.68
CA THR A 351 -5.43 -8.99 -0.46
C THR A 351 -4.96 -7.75 -1.24
N GLY A 352 -3.88 -7.87 -1.98
CA GLY A 352 -3.35 -6.86 -2.92
C GLY A 352 -3.13 -5.50 -2.28
N MET A 353 -3.70 -4.47 -2.89
CA MET A 353 -3.58 -3.07 -2.43
C MET A 353 -4.30 -2.77 -1.11
N HIS A 354 -5.09 -3.71 -0.59
CA HIS A 354 -5.79 -3.58 0.69
C HIS A 354 -5.00 -4.14 1.88
N THR A 355 -3.85 -4.80 1.64
CA THR A 355 -2.91 -5.25 2.68
C THR A 355 -2.13 -4.07 3.27
N GLU A 356 -1.46 -4.28 4.43
CA GLU A 356 -0.60 -3.26 5.03
C GLU A 356 0.54 -2.87 4.09
N ILE A 357 1.19 -3.84 3.44
CA ILE A 357 2.23 -3.57 2.44
C ILE A 357 1.65 -2.87 1.20
N GLY A 358 0.42 -3.18 0.81
CA GLY A 358 -0.32 -2.48 -0.25
C GLY A 358 -0.62 -1.02 0.13
N GLY A 359 -0.93 -0.75 1.39
CA GLY A 359 -1.07 0.60 1.96
C GLY A 359 0.23 1.40 1.86
N ILE A 360 1.36 0.80 2.24
CA ILE A 360 2.70 1.40 2.10
C ILE A 360 3.02 1.67 0.63
N ALA A 361 2.77 0.69 -0.25
CA ALA A 361 3.00 0.83 -1.68
C ALA A 361 2.20 2.01 -2.27
N ARG A 362 0.93 2.16 -1.88
CA ARG A 362 0.07 3.28 -2.31
C ARG A 362 0.61 4.63 -1.84
N LEU A 363 1.03 4.74 -0.58
CA LEU A 363 1.63 5.97 -0.05
C LEU A 363 2.93 6.31 -0.76
N THR A 364 3.77 5.32 -1.02
CA THR A 364 5.04 5.49 -1.74
C THR A 364 4.81 5.92 -3.19
N GLN A 365 3.80 5.37 -3.85
CA GLN A 365 3.42 5.72 -5.22
C GLN A 365 2.74 7.10 -5.32
N ALA A 366 2.06 7.56 -4.26
CA ALA A 366 1.44 8.88 -4.20
C ALA A 366 2.47 10.02 -3.99
N VAL A 367 3.71 9.71 -3.62
CA VAL A 367 4.78 10.69 -3.52
C VAL A 367 5.18 11.11 -4.93
N VAL A 368 4.83 12.33 -5.30
CA VAL A 368 5.29 12.95 -6.55
C VAL A 368 6.81 13.08 -6.47
N GLU A 369 7.51 12.52 -7.43
CA GLU A 369 8.97 12.68 -7.51
C GLU A 369 9.30 14.15 -7.74
N GLU A 370 9.92 14.78 -6.74
CA GLU A 370 10.48 16.11 -6.95
C GLU A 370 11.67 16.03 -7.91
N PRO A 371 11.76 16.97 -8.87
CA PRO A 371 12.92 17.03 -9.75
C PRO A 371 14.19 17.25 -8.95
N SER A 372 15.26 16.57 -9.34
CA SER A 372 16.56 16.69 -8.69
C SER A 372 17.11 18.12 -8.74
N PRO A 373 18.05 18.51 -7.85
CA PRO A 373 18.69 19.81 -7.89
C PRO A 373 19.27 20.16 -9.28
N LEU A 374 19.93 19.20 -9.91
CA LEU A 374 20.48 19.36 -11.26
C LEU A 374 19.40 19.53 -12.31
N GLN A 375 18.33 18.74 -12.25
CA GLN A 375 17.20 18.89 -13.16
C GLN A 375 16.55 20.28 -13.03
N ARG A 376 16.38 20.80 -11.81
CA ARG A 376 15.87 22.15 -11.56
C ARG A 376 16.79 23.21 -12.16
N GLU A 377 18.11 23.06 -12.00
CA GLU A 377 19.07 24.01 -12.55
C GLU A 377 19.15 23.92 -14.08
N MET A 378 19.05 22.71 -14.64
CA MET A 378 18.98 22.52 -16.10
C MET A 378 17.75 23.21 -16.71
N VAL A 379 16.57 23.06 -16.10
CA VAL A 379 15.36 23.76 -16.52
C VAL A 379 15.54 25.26 -16.44
N ARG A 380 16.21 25.75 -15.39
CA ARG A 380 16.51 27.19 -15.23
C ARG A 380 17.44 27.71 -16.34
N VAL A 381 18.55 27.00 -16.57
CA VAL A 381 19.50 27.36 -17.63
C VAL A 381 18.83 27.32 -19.00
N THR A 382 18.09 26.24 -19.30
CA THR A 382 17.34 26.13 -20.57
C THR A 382 16.38 27.31 -20.73
N ARG A 383 15.66 27.71 -19.68
CA ARG A 383 14.74 28.86 -19.72
C ARG A 383 15.47 30.17 -20.02
N ILE A 384 16.62 30.41 -19.38
CA ILE A 384 17.43 31.61 -19.61
C ILE A 384 17.93 31.65 -21.07
N VAL A 385 18.53 30.54 -21.56
CA VAL A 385 19.03 30.43 -22.93
C VAL A 385 17.91 30.62 -23.95
N THR A 386 16.74 30.01 -23.71
CA THR A 386 15.56 30.16 -24.57
C THR A 386 15.08 31.61 -24.61
N MET A 387 15.01 32.29 -23.44
CA MET A 387 14.62 33.71 -23.42
C MET A 387 15.61 34.60 -24.20
N LEU A 388 16.91 34.34 -24.06
CA LEU A 388 17.94 35.07 -24.82
C LEU A 388 17.82 34.78 -26.31
N ALA A 389 17.65 33.50 -26.70
CA ALA A 389 17.48 33.10 -28.09
C ALA A 389 16.24 33.75 -28.74
N VAL A 390 15.10 33.76 -28.02
CA VAL A 390 13.88 34.43 -28.49
C VAL A 390 14.08 35.93 -28.56
N GLY A 391 14.76 36.56 -27.57
CA GLY A 391 15.07 37.98 -27.56
C GLY A 391 15.97 38.40 -28.73
N PHE A 392 17.04 37.66 -28.99
CA PHE A 392 17.91 37.92 -30.15
C PHE A 392 17.18 37.65 -31.47
N GLY A 393 16.43 36.54 -31.60
CA GLY A 393 15.66 36.23 -32.80
C GLY A 393 14.66 37.33 -33.13
N ALA A 394 13.88 37.79 -32.12
CA ALA A 394 12.91 38.89 -32.27
C ALA A 394 13.64 40.21 -32.62
N GLY A 395 14.74 40.50 -31.95
CA GLY A 395 15.54 41.70 -32.23
C GLY A 395 16.07 41.71 -33.66
N PHE A 396 16.65 40.63 -34.15
CA PHE A 396 17.11 40.49 -35.53
C PHE A 396 15.94 40.58 -36.53
N PHE A 397 14.80 39.98 -36.24
CA PHE A 397 13.60 40.11 -37.06
C PHE A 397 13.16 41.55 -37.24
N VAL A 398 12.96 42.27 -36.08
CA VAL A 398 12.55 43.66 -36.10
C VAL A 398 13.55 44.55 -36.83
N LEU A 399 14.85 44.38 -36.55
CA LEU A 399 15.90 45.16 -37.18
C LEU A 399 15.96 44.90 -38.70
N GLY A 400 15.94 43.62 -39.13
CA GLY A 400 16.00 43.23 -40.53
C GLY A 400 14.82 43.75 -41.35
N VAL A 401 13.61 43.71 -40.79
CA VAL A 401 12.40 44.23 -41.45
C VAL A 401 12.38 45.75 -41.44
N ALA A 402 12.72 46.39 -40.30
CA ALA A 402 12.71 47.85 -40.15
C ALA A 402 13.73 48.55 -41.07
N THR A 403 14.91 47.95 -41.21
CA THR A 403 15.95 48.43 -42.16
C THR A 403 15.70 48.06 -43.59
N ARG A 404 14.61 47.29 -43.90
CA ARG A 404 14.31 46.72 -45.20
C ARG A 404 15.42 45.85 -45.79
N ALA A 405 16.30 45.31 -44.93
CA ALA A 405 17.38 44.41 -45.33
C ALA A 405 16.88 43.02 -45.68
N LEU A 406 15.76 42.62 -45.09
CA LEU A 406 15.12 41.31 -45.32
C LEU A 406 13.60 41.49 -45.54
N PRO A 407 13.01 40.75 -46.54
CA PRO A 407 11.56 40.60 -46.60
C PRO A 407 11.02 39.96 -45.31
N VAL A 408 9.79 40.26 -44.94
CA VAL A 408 9.17 39.79 -43.69
C VAL A 408 9.27 38.26 -43.54
N GLY A 409 9.02 37.50 -44.62
CA GLY A 409 9.12 36.04 -44.57
C GLY A 409 10.53 35.52 -44.31
N GLU A 410 11.53 36.08 -45.01
CA GLU A 410 12.93 35.72 -44.84
C GLU A 410 13.47 36.14 -43.45
N GLY A 411 13.10 37.32 -42.99
CA GLY A 411 13.42 37.81 -41.66
C GLY A 411 12.85 36.90 -40.55
N PHE A 412 11.62 36.40 -40.73
CA PHE A 412 11.02 35.46 -39.78
C PHE A 412 11.75 34.13 -39.77
N LEU A 413 12.07 33.57 -40.95
CA LEU A 413 12.82 32.29 -41.02
C LEU A 413 14.24 32.43 -40.46
N PHE A 414 14.90 33.57 -40.69
CA PHE A 414 16.20 33.86 -40.07
C PHE A 414 16.10 33.89 -38.54
N ALA A 415 15.11 34.62 -38.02
CA ALA A 415 14.87 34.69 -36.58
C ALA A 415 14.57 33.33 -35.97
N LEU A 416 13.75 32.53 -36.65
CA LEU A 416 13.44 31.16 -36.23
C LEU A 416 14.71 30.30 -36.21
N GLY A 417 15.55 30.39 -37.24
CA GLY A 417 16.84 29.69 -37.29
C GLY A 417 17.74 30.05 -36.15
N VAL A 418 17.83 31.33 -35.78
CA VAL A 418 18.59 31.81 -34.61
C VAL A 418 18.03 31.21 -33.31
N ILE A 419 16.71 31.19 -33.14
CA ILE A 419 16.08 30.64 -31.95
C ILE A 419 16.37 29.14 -31.84
N VAL A 420 16.11 28.38 -32.91
CA VAL A 420 16.27 26.91 -32.95
C VAL A 420 17.74 26.51 -32.71
N ALA A 421 18.70 27.20 -33.34
CA ALA A 421 20.11 26.88 -33.19
C ALA A 421 20.66 27.09 -31.75
N ASN A 422 20.01 27.93 -30.95
CA ASN A 422 20.44 28.24 -29.60
C ASN A 422 19.67 27.48 -28.52
N VAL A 423 18.65 26.66 -28.83
CA VAL A 423 17.97 25.85 -27.84
C VAL A 423 18.72 24.55 -27.60
N PRO A 424 19.15 24.26 -26.37
CA PRO A 424 19.99 23.11 -26.05
C PRO A 424 19.15 21.82 -25.91
N GLU A 425 18.63 21.28 -27.01
CA GLU A 425 17.78 20.08 -27.03
C GLU A 425 18.45 18.82 -26.48
N GLY A 426 19.76 18.68 -26.73
CA GLY A 426 20.53 17.52 -26.31
C GLY A 426 20.87 17.47 -24.81
N LEU A 427 20.56 18.51 -24.05
CA LEU A 427 21.05 18.63 -22.67
C LEU A 427 20.37 17.63 -21.72
N LEU A 428 19.04 17.52 -21.75
CA LEU A 428 18.30 16.56 -20.92
C LEU A 428 18.59 15.10 -21.30
N PRO A 429 18.54 14.71 -22.59
CA PRO A 429 18.86 13.35 -23.01
C PRO A 429 20.29 12.92 -22.66
N THR A 430 21.29 13.81 -22.85
CA THR A 430 22.69 13.50 -22.49
C THR A 430 22.89 13.35 -20.99
N LEU A 431 22.22 14.16 -20.17
CA LEU A 431 22.22 14.01 -18.72
C LEU A 431 21.62 12.67 -18.29
N THR A 432 20.44 12.33 -18.83
CA THR A 432 19.79 11.04 -18.52
C THR A 432 20.67 9.86 -18.92
N LEU A 433 21.30 9.92 -20.08
CA LEU A 433 22.26 8.89 -20.51
C LEU A 433 23.48 8.79 -19.59
N ALA A 434 24.05 9.91 -19.19
CA ALA A 434 25.18 9.94 -18.27
C ALA A 434 24.83 9.33 -16.91
N LEU A 435 23.65 9.66 -16.36
CA LEU A 435 23.15 9.08 -15.12
C LEU A 435 22.90 7.58 -15.28
N ALA A 436 22.30 7.13 -16.40
CA ALA A 436 22.08 5.71 -16.66
C ALA A 436 23.39 4.91 -16.73
N LEU A 437 24.44 5.45 -17.35
CA LEU A 437 25.78 4.86 -17.34
C LEU A 437 26.38 4.84 -15.93
N GLY A 438 26.12 5.86 -15.12
CA GLY A 438 26.47 5.92 -13.70
C GLY A 438 25.83 4.77 -12.92
N VAL A 439 24.51 4.55 -13.07
CA VAL A 439 23.78 3.43 -12.45
C VAL A 439 24.39 2.09 -12.85
N GLN A 440 24.69 1.88 -14.13
CA GLN A 440 25.31 0.63 -14.60
C GLN A 440 26.68 0.38 -13.95
N ARG A 441 27.51 1.43 -13.79
CA ARG A 441 28.80 1.31 -13.10
C ARG A 441 28.61 0.96 -11.63
N MET A 442 27.68 1.61 -10.94
CA MET A 442 27.36 1.34 -9.53
C MET A 442 26.83 -0.08 -9.34
N ALA A 443 25.97 -0.56 -10.25
CA ALA A 443 25.46 -1.93 -10.21
C ALA A 443 26.59 -2.98 -10.34
N ARG A 444 27.63 -2.73 -11.14
CA ARG A 444 28.83 -3.59 -11.21
C ARG A 444 29.60 -3.65 -9.88
N HIS A 445 29.50 -2.61 -9.06
CA HIS A 445 30.05 -2.55 -7.70
C HIS A 445 29.03 -3.00 -6.62
N ARG A 446 27.99 -3.76 -7.02
CA ARG A 446 26.93 -4.27 -6.12
C ARG A 446 26.13 -3.17 -5.41
N SER A 447 26.15 -1.96 -5.94
CA SER A 447 25.34 -0.84 -5.46
C SER A 447 24.15 -0.66 -6.40
N VAL A 448 22.95 -1.05 -5.94
CA VAL A 448 21.72 -0.99 -6.74
C VAL A 448 21.00 0.32 -6.43
N MET A 449 20.80 1.16 -7.44
CA MET A 449 20.04 2.39 -7.33
C MET A 449 18.63 2.19 -7.86
N LYS A 450 17.63 2.48 -7.03
CA LYS A 450 16.22 2.34 -7.40
C LYS A 450 15.69 3.48 -8.29
N ARG A 451 16.37 4.65 -8.29
CA ARG A 451 15.94 5.84 -9.02
C ARG A 451 17.15 6.50 -9.69
N LEU A 452 16.96 6.96 -10.92
CA LEU A 452 18.02 7.64 -11.67
C LEU A 452 18.45 8.97 -11.01
N SER A 453 17.47 9.71 -10.47
CA SER A 453 17.69 10.96 -9.74
C SER A 453 18.52 10.77 -8.45
N ALA A 454 18.49 9.58 -7.85
CA ALA A 454 19.24 9.28 -6.64
C ALA A 454 20.77 9.24 -6.88
N VAL A 455 21.22 8.91 -8.10
CA VAL A 455 22.66 8.90 -8.45
C VAL A 455 23.25 10.29 -8.38
N GLU A 456 22.51 11.28 -8.86
CA GLU A 456 22.91 12.68 -8.79
C GLU A 456 22.90 13.18 -7.35
N THR A 457 21.80 12.89 -6.62
CA THR A 457 21.63 13.33 -5.23
C THR A 457 22.72 12.75 -4.34
N LEU A 458 23.21 11.53 -4.62
CA LEU A 458 24.30 10.91 -3.86
C LEU A 458 25.57 11.76 -3.88
N GLY A 459 25.91 12.37 -5.03
CA GLY A 459 27.09 13.25 -5.16
C GLY A 459 26.97 14.61 -4.45
N ALA A 460 25.72 15.04 -4.15
CA ALA A 460 25.41 16.31 -3.50
C ALA A 460 24.85 16.14 -2.07
N THR A 461 24.97 14.94 -1.50
CA THR A 461 24.41 14.59 -0.20
C THR A 461 25.07 15.37 0.93
N THR A 462 24.23 16.03 1.75
CA THR A 462 24.66 16.74 2.97
C THR A 462 24.19 16.05 4.24
N ALA A 463 23.19 15.16 4.14
CA ALA A 463 22.67 14.36 5.23
C ALA A 463 22.36 12.94 4.74
N ILE A 464 22.71 11.94 5.54
CA ILE A 464 22.45 10.53 5.27
C ILE A 464 21.52 10.00 6.35
N CYS A 465 20.32 9.58 5.95
CA CYS A 465 19.40 8.82 6.79
C CYS A 465 19.55 7.34 6.46
N THR A 466 19.97 6.55 7.42
CA THR A 466 20.20 5.13 7.23
C THR A 466 19.35 4.31 8.17
N ASP A 467 18.87 3.17 7.69
CA ASP A 467 18.25 2.17 8.56
C ASP A 467 19.32 1.49 9.42
N LYS A 468 18.90 1.04 10.61
CA LYS A 468 19.78 0.33 11.54
C LYS A 468 19.98 -1.11 11.08
N THR A 469 18.87 -1.83 10.86
CA THR A 469 18.87 -3.29 10.71
C THR A 469 19.19 -3.71 9.27
N GLY A 470 20.19 -4.56 9.10
CA GLY A 470 20.64 -5.01 7.77
C GLY A 470 21.41 -3.96 6.95
N THR A 471 21.55 -2.72 7.47
CA THR A 471 22.31 -1.62 6.85
C THR A 471 23.52 -1.24 7.70
N LEU A 472 23.31 -0.80 8.94
CA LEU A 472 24.39 -0.57 9.91
C LEU A 472 24.79 -1.86 10.64
N THR A 473 23.91 -2.82 10.69
CA THR A 473 24.12 -4.14 11.27
C THR A 473 23.98 -5.22 10.21
N GLU A 474 24.51 -6.41 10.48
CA GLU A 474 24.48 -7.56 9.57
C GLU A 474 23.14 -8.32 9.58
N ASN A 475 22.10 -7.81 10.24
CA ASN A 475 20.84 -8.52 10.48
C ASN A 475 21.04 -9.91 11.13
N ARG A 476 22.10 -10.03 11.94
CA ARG A 476 22.48 -11.26 12.63
C ARG A 476 22.82 -10.96 14.08
N MET A 477 22.13 -11.65 14.97
CA MET A 477 22.40 -11.55 16.41
C MET A 477 23.53 -12.50 16.79
N THR A 478 24.49 -12.00 17.53
CA THR A 478 25.60 -12.79 18.06
C THR A 478 25.74 -12.50 19.54
N ALA A 479 25.77 -13.54 20.36
CA ALA A 479 26.04 -13.38 21.79
C ALA A 479 27.50 -12.96 21.99
N ARG A 480 27.73 -11.77 22.52
CA ARG A 480 29.06 -11.21 22.78
C ARG A 480 29.56 -11.49 24.19
N SER A 481 28.67 -11.54 25.14
CA SER A 481 29.00 -11.85 26.53
C SER A 481 27.83 -12.57 27.22
N VAL A 482 28.18 -13.40 28.17
CA VAL A 482 27.24 -14.09 29.06
C VAL A 482 27.49 -13.56 30.47
N TRP A 483 26.45 -13.04 31.10
CA TRP A 483 26.50 -12.62 32.49
C TRP A 483 25.79 -13.64 33.39
N CYS A 484 26.50 -14.22 34.30
CA CYS A 484 25.94 -15.16 35.29
C CYS A 484 26.68 -15.07 36.63
N SER A 485 25.95 -15.29 37.72
CA SER A 485 26.49 -15.29 39.07
C SER A 485 27.35 -14.06 39.42
N GLY A 486 26.96 -12.86 38.91
CA GLY A 486 27.65 -11.61 39.17
C GLY A 486 28.93 -11.37 38.36
N ARG A 487 29.22 -12.24 37.37
CA ARG A 487 30.40 -12.13 36.49
C ARG A 487 29.99 -12.17 35.03
N SER A 488 30.74 -11.42 34.21
CA SER A 488 30.61 -11.46 32.75
C SER A 488 31.70 -12.37 32.16
N TRP A 489 31.32 -13.21 31.23
CA TRP A 489 32.22 -14.05 30.48
C TRP A 489 32.02 -13.79 28.98
N VAL A 490 33.12 -13.74 28.23
CA VAL A 490 33.12 -13.47 26.78
C VAL A 490 33.52 -14.78 26.07
N PRO A 491 32.66 -15.36 25.22
CA PRO A 491 32.92 -16.66 24.57
C PRO A 491 34.16 -16.68 23.67
N GLU A 492 34.53 -15.54 23.06
CA GLU A 492 35.66 -15.41 22.12
C GLU A 492 37.01 -15.09 22.83
N ASP A 493 37.00 -14.85 24.14
CA ASP A 493 38.22 -14.58 24.87
C ASP A 493 38.95 -15.91 25.16
N PRO A 494 40.22 -16.10 24.74
CA PRO A 494 41.01 -17.27 25.06
C PRO A 494 41.42 -17.38 26.55
N GLY A 495 40.67 -16.71 27.42
CA GLY A 495 40.84 -16.74 28.86
C GLY A 495 40.49 -18.09 29.51
N PRO A 496 40.38 -18.18 30.84
CA PRO A 496 40.11 -19.42 31.54
C PRO A 496 38.75 -20.02 31.14
N GLU A 497 38.66 -21.35 31.28
CA GLU A 497 37.43 -22.10 31.01
C GLU A 497 36.16 -21.40 31.56
N PRO A 498 35.04 -21.47 30.83
CA PRO A 498 33.81 -20.81 31.27
C PRO A 498 33.45 -21.26 32.68
N PRO A 499 33.03 -20.36 33.54
CA PRO A 499 32.51 -20.74 34.86
C PRO A 499 31.42 -21.79 34.69
N ARG A 500 31.36 -22.80 35.57
CA ARG A 500 30.36 -23.88 35.49
C ARG A 500 28.94 -23.37 35.26
N ALA A 501 28.54 -22.29 35.94
CA ALA A 501 27.24 -21.65 35.74
C ALA A 501 27.05 -21.07 34.29
N ALA A 502 28.11 -20.60 33.64
CA ALA A 502 28.04 -20.14 32.25
C ALA A 502 27.95 -21.32 31.29
N ALA A 503 28.65 -22.42 31.56
CA ALA A 503 28.56 -23.63 30.78
C ALA A 503 27.15 -24.25 30.85
N GLU A 504 26.55 -24.35 32.02
CA GLU A 504 25.19 -24.83 32.24
C GLU A 504 24.16 -23.93 31.54
N LEU A 505 24.34 -22.60 31.56
CA LEU A 505 23.47 -21.65 30.86
C LEU A 505 23.58 -21.81 29.32
N LEU A 506 24.77 -22.00 28.80
CA LEU A 506 25.02 -22.21 27.37
C LEU A 506 24.44 -23.55 26.90
N GLU A 507 24.60 -24.62 27.68
CA GLU A 507 23.99 -25.92 27.40
C GLU A 507 22.47 -25.82 27.36
N ALA A 508 21.86 -25.15 28.35
CA ALA A 508 20.43 -24.90 28.36
C ALA A 508 19.97 -24.06 27.17
N ALA A 509 20.75 -23.04 26.76
CA ALA A 509 20.44 -22.21 25.60
C ALA A 509 20.52 -23.00 24.29
N VAL A 510 21.50 -23.91 24.13
CA VAL A 510 21.60 -24.81 22.97
C VAL A 510 20.42 -25.76 22.92
N LEU A 511 20.08 -26.40 24.06
CA LEU A 511 18.93 -27.33 24.13
C LEU A 511 17.58 -26.65 23.87
N ALA A 512 17.47 -25.35 24.22
CA ALA A 512 16.26 -24.56 23.99
C ALA A 512 16.22 -23.91 22.61
N SER A 513 17.28 -23.97 21.83
CA SER A 513 17.38 -23.41 20.47
C SER A 513 17.22 -24.49 19.42
N LEU A 514 16.79 -24.06 18.20
CA LEU A 514 16.79 -24.91 17.01
C LEU A 514 18.16 -24.93 16.31
N ALA A 515 19.18 -24.37 16.93
CA ALA A 515 20.54 -24.34 16.39
C ALA A 515 21.11 -25.76 16.37
N THR A 516 21.53 -26.21 15.22
CA THR A 516 22.38 -27.40 15.07
C THR A 516 23.83 -27.03 15.35
N ALA A 517 24.54 -27.87 16.09
CA ALA A 517 25.95 -27.69 16.40
C ALA A 517 26.85 -27.74 15.14
#